data_8a8a027fbec46cb7d9beec9870fd06ae
#
_entry.id   8a8a027fbec46cb7d9beec9870fd06ae
#
_cell.length_a   1.000
_cell.length_b   1.000
_cell.length_c   1.000
_cell.angle_alpha   90.00
_cell.angle_beta   90.00
_cell.angle_gamma   90.00
#
_symmetry.space_group_name_H-M   'P 1'
#
loop_
_entity.id
_entity.type
_entity.pdbx_description
1 polymer ?
#
loop_
_entity_poly.entity_id
_entity_poly.type
_entity_poly.pdbx_seq_one_letter_code
_entity_poly.pdbx_strand_id
1 'polypeptide(L)'
;AYVEKPFSFNYLKTQIVSLLYNRQKEREAFSKRPFFPTNKMQMNKVDEEFMNKVIRTIEENIIDTNLNVEHLAEILGMSRSSLLRKIKMLSNLSPVDFIRLIRLRKSVELIHEGKYLIGDICFMVGINSPSYFSKLFLKQFGMTPKDFEKQSQADKEKIDMPS
;
A
#
# COMPACT_ATOMS: atom_id res chain seq x y z
N ALA A 1 -12.37 -4.46 8.00
CA ALA A 1 -13.19 -5.51 7.44
C ALA A 1 -12.31 -6.54 6.76
N TYR A 2 -12.52 -7.76 7.12
CA TYR A 2 -11.93 -8.88 6.41
C TYR A 2 -12.56 -8.91 5.03
N VAL A 3 -11.80 -8.68 3.96
CA VAL A 3 -12.31 -8.90 2.62
C VAL A 3 -12.24 -10.39 2.36
N GLU A 4 -13.39 -11.07 2.40
CA GLU A 4 -13.44 -12.50 2.10
C GLU A 4 -12.96 -12.76 0.68
N LYS A 5 -12.12 -13.78 0.54
CA LYS A 5 -11.77 -14.32 -0.79
C LYS A 5 -12.93 -15.17 -1.34
N PRO A 6 -13.25 -15.11 -2.63
CA PRO A 6 -12.58 -14.38 -3.68
C PRO A 6 -13.07 -12.92 -3.77
N PHE A 7 -12.14 -11.99 -3.87
CA PHE A 7 -12.47 -10.62 -4.20
C PHE A 7 -13.16 -10.59 -5.57
N SER A 8 -14.30 -9.92 -5.68
CA SER A 8 -14.78 -9.62 -7.00
C SER A 8 -13.77 -8.68 -7.65
N PHE A 9 -13.35 -9.01 -8.85
CA PHE A 9 -12.44 -8.19 -9.66
C PHE A 9 -12.89 -6.72 -9.72
N ASN A 10 -14.22 -6.50 -9.81
CA ASN A 10 -14.83 -5.18 -9.80
C ASN A 10 -14.63 -4.42 -8.49
N TYR A 11 -14.64 -5.10 -7.35
CA TYR A 11 -14.41 -4.46 -6.05
C TYR A 11 -12.98 -3.95 -5.91
N LEU A 12 -12.00 -4.78 -6.27
CA LEU A 12 -10.59 -4.39 -6.31
C LEU A 12 -10.32 -3.28 -7.31
N LYS A 13 -10.91 -3.39 -8.50
CA LYS A 13 -10.83 -2.34 -9.52
C LYS A 13 -11.40 -1.03 -9.02
N THR A 14 -12.56 -1.05 -8.38
CA THR A 14 -13.20 0.13 -7.80
C THR A 14 -12.35 0.72 -6.67
N GLN A 15 -11.77 -0.09 -5.82
CA GLN A 15 -10.88 0.35 -4.74
C GLN A 15 -9.58 0.97 -5.29
N ILE A 16 -8.94 0.32 -6.25
CA ILE A 16 -7.70 0.81 -6.87
C ILE A 16 -7.98 2.04 -7.73
N VAL A 17 -9.05 2.06 -8.53
CA VAL A 17 -9.44 3.21 -9.33
C VAL A 17 -9.86 4.38 -8.45
N SER A 18 -10.60 4.13 -7.37
CA SER A 18 -10.93 5.14 -6.37
C SER A 18 -9.67 5.74 -5.73
N LEU A 19 -8.67 4.90 -5.44
CA LEU A 19 -7.37 5.33 -4.93
C LEU A 19 -6.59 6.18 -5.94
N LEU A 20 -6.70 5.88 -7.22
CA LEU A 20 -5.96 6.55 -8.28
C LEU A 20 -6.66 7.79 -8.83
N TYR A 21 -8.00 7.78 -8.88
CA TYR A 21 -8.81 8.87 -9.43
C TYR A 21 -8.83 10.10 -8.54
N ASN A 22 -8.69 9.93 -7.25
CA ASN A 22 -8.70 11.01 -6.28
C ASN A 22 -7.31 11.61 -5.97
N ARG A 23 -6.31 11.39 -6.83
CA ARG A 23 -4.91 11.75 -6.56
C ARG A 23 -4.66 13.23 -6.22
N GLN A 24 -5.48 14.15 -6.70
CA GLN A 24 -5.35 15.59 -6.39
C GLN A 24 -6.12 16.03 -5.16
N LYS A 25 -7.28 15.43 -4.88
CA LYS A 25 -8.04 15.67 -3.65
C LYS A 25 -7.56 14.80 -2.49
N GLU A 26 -6.85 13.72 -2.77
CA GLU A 26 -6.52 12.67 -1.82
C GLU A 26 -5.20 12.82 -1.10
N ARG A 27 -4.30 13.72 -1.47
CA ARG A 27 -3.23 14.06 -0.54
C ARG A 27 -3.78 14.55 0.81
N GLU A 28 -4.94 15.18 0.80
CA GLU A 28 -5.63 15.61 2.02
C GLU A 28 -6.64 14.58 2.53
N ALA A 29 -7.37 13.88 1.67
CA ALA A 29 -8.36 12.88 2.07
C ALA A 29 -7.77 11.50 2.31
N PHE A 30 -6.61 11.20 1.73
CA PHE A 30 -5.88 9.95 1.96
C PHE A 30 -5.29 9.86 3.36
N SER A 31 -4.93 11.00 3.96
CA SER A 31 -4.62 11.09 5.38
C SER A 31 -5.85 10.89 6.28
N LYS A 32 -7.05 10.98 5.73
CA LYS A 32 -8.32 10.87 6.48
C LYS A 32 -9.05 9.54 6.31
N ARG A 33 -8.66 8.70 5.35
CA ARG A 33 -9.23 7.35 5.14
C ARG A 33 -8.11 6.33 5.08
N PRO A 34 -7.84 5.65 6.18
CA PRO A 34 -6.86 4.57 6.15
C PRO A 34 -7.30 3.52 5.13
N PHE A 35 -6.42 3.18 4.22
CA PHE A 35 -6.56 2.06 3.26
C PHE A 35 -6.69 0.71 3.99
N PHE A 36 -6.49 0.73 5.26
CA PHE A 36 -6.51 -0.43 6.12
C PHE A 36 -7.91 -0.64 6.70
N PRO A 37 -8.34 -1.89 6.85
CA PRO A 37 -9.48 -2.19 7.68
C PRO A 37 -9.17 -1.73 9.10
N THR A 38 -9.47 -0.49 9.38
CA THR A 38 -9.52 -0.04 10.76
C THR A 38 -10.67 -0.76 11.43
N ASN A 39 -10.41 -1.35 12.58
CA ASN A 39 -11.48 -1.65 13.49
C ASN A 39 -12.39 -0.41 13.54
N LYS A 40 -13.69 -0.60 13.44
CA LYS A 40 -14.72 0.47 13.41
C LYS A 40 -14.70 1.44 14.59
N MET A 41 -13.68 1.41 15.43
CA MET A 41 -13.40 2.47 16.39
C MET A 41 -12.94 3.69 15.61
N GLN A 42 -13.67 4.78 15.79
CA GLN A 42 -13.25 6.08 15.32
C GLN A 42 -11.83 6.33 15.84
N MET A 43 -10.87 6.32 14.91
CA MET A 43 -9.50 6.66 15.25
C MET A 43 -9.49 8.10 15.75
N ASN A 44 -8.96 8.32 16.94
CA ASN A 44 -8.80 9.68 17.42
C ASN A 44 -7.70 10.39 16.62
N LYS A 45 -7.68 11.71 16.69
CA LYS A 45 -6.74 12.53 15.93
C LYS A 45 -5.27 12.18 16.19
N VAL A 46 -4.95 11.82 17.44
CA VAL A 46 -3.57 11.44 17.83
C VAL A 46 -3.14 10.13 17.17
N ASP A 47 -4.02 9.16 17.12
CA ASP A 47 -3.75 7.88 16.46
C ASP A 47 -3.65 8.01 14.96
N GLU A 48 -4.47 8.88 14.35
CA GLU A 48 -4.40 9.22 12.94
C GLU A 48 -3.05 9.88 12.59
N GLU A 49 -2.63 10.86 13.36
CA GLU A 49 -1.33 11.52 13.21
C GLU A 49 -0.16 10.53 13.37
N PHE A 50 -0.26 9.63 14.34
CA PHE A 50 0.71 8.56 14.53
C PHE A 50 0.80 7.64 13.30
N MET A 51 -0.33 7.15 12.80
CA MET A 51 -0.34 6.28 11.63
C MET A 51 0.19 6.98 10.38
N ASN A 52 -0.16 8.23 10.19
CA ASN A 52 0.37 9.04 9.09
C ASN A 52 1.89 9.21 9.20
N LYS A 53 2.43 9.40 10.41
CA LYS A 53 3.87 9.45 10.64
C LYS A 53 4.54 8.12 10.33
N VAL A 54 3.96 7.00 10.73
CA VAL A 54 4.47 5.65 10.42
C VAL A 54 4.51 5.42 8.91
N ILE A 55 3.41 5.71 8.21
CA ILE A 55 3.32 5.55 6.75
C ILE A 55 4.38 6.39 6.05
N ARG A 56 4.49 7.66 6.39
CA ARG A 56 5.49 8.56 5.82
C ARG A 56 6.91 8.06 6.05
N THR A 57 7.22 7.61 7.26
CA THR A 57 8.56 7.08 7.58
C THR A 57 8.88 5.85 6.73
N ILE A 58 7.92 4.97 6.52
CA ILE A 58 8.09 3.80 5.64
C ILE A 58 8.31 4.24 4.18
N GLU A 59 7.52 5.20 3.70
CA GLU A 59 7.63 5.70 2.32
C GLU A 59 8.97 6.41 2.06
N GLU A 60 9.47 7.17 3.02
CA GLU A 60 10.78 7.84 2.93
C GLU A 60 11.95 6.84 2.91
N ASN A 61 11.78 5.66 3.49
CA ASN A 61 12.78 4.60 3.55
C ASN A 61 12.41 3.38 2.68
N ILE A 62 11.52 3.53 1.71
CA ILE A 62 10.91 2.41 1.01
C ILE A 62 11.90 1.56 0.21
N ILE A 63 12.95 2.17 -0.31
CA ILE A 63 14.01 1.49 -1.10
C ILE A 63 14.91 0.64 -0.20
N ASP A 64 15.03 0.99 1.07
CA ASP A 64 15.86 0.25 2.01
C ASP A 64 15.28 -1.14 2.29
N THR A 65 15.91 -2.14 1.70
CA THR A 65 15.50 -3.55 1.87
C THR A 65 15.67 -4.08 3.29
N ASN A 66 16.49 -3.40 4.10
CA ASN A 66 16.75 -3.73 5.50
C ASN A 66 15.78 -3.03 6.47
N LEU A 67 14.87 -2.20 5.97
CA LEU A 67 13.86 -1.58 6.81
C LEU A 67 13.02 -2.67 7.49
N ASN A 68 13.21 -2.79 8.77
CA ASN A 68 12.51 -3.75 9.63
C ASN A 68 11.85 -3.03 10.81
N VAL A 69 11.21 -3.79 11.68
CA VAL A 69 10.47 -3.24 12.82
C VAL A 69 11.38 -2.51 13.80
N GLU A 70 12.57 -3.03 14.04
CA GLU A 70 13.58 -2.45 14.92
C GLU A 70 14.04 -1.08 14.40
N HIS A 71 14.40 -1.02 13.12
CA HIS A 71 14.84 0.21 12.47
C HIS A 71 13.70 1.25 12.40
N LEU A 72 12.48 0.82 12.09
CA LEU A 72 11.31 1.69 12.09
C LEU A 72 11.03 2.28 13.49
N ALA A 73 11.11 1.45 14.53
CA ALA A 73 10.94 1.90 15.91
C ALA A 73 12.01 2.92 16.32
N GLU A 74 13.26 2.67 15.94
CA GLU A 74 14.38 3.57 16.17
C GLU A 74 14.15 4.94 15.52
N ILE A 75 13.79 4.99 14.25
CA ILE A 75 13.48 6.24 13.54
C ILE A 75 12.33 6.99 14.21
N LEU A 76 11.32 6.27 14.68
CA LEU A 76 10.14 6.86 15.34
C LEU A 76 10.38 7.23 16.81
N GLY A 77 11.55 6.89 17.36
CA GLY A 77 11.89 7.15 18.77
C GLY A 77 11.03 6.33 19.74
N MET A 78 10.67 5.11 19.36
CA MET A 78 9.80 4.22 20.14
C MET A 78 10.51 2.91 20.46
N SER A 79 10.07 2.22 21.52
CA SER A 79 10.48 0.84 21.72
C SER A 79 9.81 -0.08 20.67
N ARG A 80 10.49 -1.17 20.31
CA ARG A 80 9.94 -2.19 19.42
C ARG A 80 8.58 -2.71 19.86
N SER A 81 8.44 -3.02 21.15
CA SER A 81 7.19 -3.55 21.71
C SER A 81 6.04 -2.54 21.69
N SER A 82 6.32 -1.26 21.92
CA SER A 82 5.31 -0.19 21.83
C SER A 82 4.83 0.00 20.40
N LEU A 83 5.75 0.02 19.43
CA LEU A 83 5.42 0.12 18.00
C LEU A 83 4.58 -1.07 17.54
N LEU A 84 4.99 -2.28 17.91
CA LEU A 84 4.30 -3.54 17.59
C LEU A 84 2.85 -3.52 18.05
N ARG A 85 2.64 -3.20 19.33
CA ARG A 85 1.33 -3.13 19.94
C ARG A 85 0.44 -2.08 19.30
N LYS A 86 0.99 -0.88 19.06
CA LYS A 86 0.23 0.25 18.53
C LYS A 86 -0.19 0.03 17.08
N ILE A 87 0.72 -0.45 16.22
CA ILE A 87 0.38 -0.80 14.83
C ILE A 87 -0.66 -1.91 14.80
N LYS A 88 -0.49 -2.97 15.60
CA LYS A 88 -1.46 -4.08 15.66
C LYS A 88 -2.83 -3.62 16.12
N MET A 89 -2.88 -2.77 17.13
CA MET A 89 -4.13 -2.21 17.64
C MET A 89 -4.87 -1.36 16.60
N LEU A 90 -4.15 -0.51 15.87
CA LEU A 90 -4.75 0.44 14.94
C LEU A 90 -5.03 -0.15 13.55
N SER A 91 -4.20 -1.05 13.06
CA SER A 91 -4.31 -1.62 11.71
C SER A 91 -4.77 -3.07 11.67
N ASN A 92 -4.77 -3.76 12.78
CA ASN A 92 -4.96 -5.21 12.88
C ASN A 92 -3.90 -6.04 12.14
N LEU A 93 -2.80 -5.41 11.72
CA LEU A 93 -1.67 -6.04 11.04
C LEU A 93 -0.44 -6.09 11.96
N SER A 94 0.43 -7.08 11.73
CA SER A 94 1.77 -7.01 12.29
C SER A 94 2.56 -5.87 11.62
N PRO A 95 3.58 -5.29 12.27
CA PRO A 95 4.41 -4.27 11.64
C PRO A 95 5.11 -4.75 10.35
N VAL A 96 5.50 -6.01 10.29
CA VAL A 96 6.10 -6.61 9.08
C VAL A 96 5.09 -6.61 7.93
N ASP A 97 3.86 -7.03 8.19
CA ASP A 97 2.79 -7.03 7.18
C ASP A 97 2.38 -5.61 6.81
N PHE A 98 2.45 -4.69 7.76
CA PHE A 98 2.15 -3.27 7.53
C PHE A 98 3.18 -2.64 6.58
N ILE A 99 4.49 -2.82 6.84
CA ILE A 99 5.56 -2.36 5.93
C ILE A 99 5.38 -2.96 4.54
N ARG A 100 5.11 -4.26 4.48
CA ARG A 100 4.88 -4.98 3.23
C ARG A 100 3.71 -4.42 2.43
N LEU A 101 2.61 -4.10 3.11
CA LEU A 101 1.43 -3.51 2.48
C LEU A 101 1.71 -2.12 1.91
N ILE A 102 2.45 -1.27 2.63
CA ILE A 102 2.85 0.05 2.12
C ILE A 102 3.72 -0.08 0.86
N ARG A 103 4.66 -1.02 0.85
CA ARG A 103 5.50 -1.32 -0.33
C ARG A 103 4.67 -1.75 -1.53
N LEU A 104 3.74 -2.67 -1.33
CA LEU A 104 2.84 -3.14 -2.40
C LEU A 104 1.92 -2.04 -2.90
N ARG A 105 1.40 -1.21 -2.03
CA ARG A 105 0.60 -0.04 -2.40
C ARG A 105 1.40 0.92 -3.28
N LYS A 106 2.63 1.22 -2.92
CA LYS A 106 3.51 2.07 -3.72
C LYS A 106 3.78 1.45 -5.10
N SER A 107 3.94 0.13 -5.16
CA SER A 107 4.11 -0.57 -6.44
C SER A 107 2.89 -0.40 -7.36
N VAL A 108 1.68 -0.42 -6.83
CA VAL A 108 0.45 -0.15 -7.60
C VAL A 108 0.49 1.24 -8.24
N GLU A 109 0.89 2.26 -7.50
CA GLU A 109 1.03 3.62 -8.03
C GLU A 109 2.04 3.67 -9.19
N LEU A 110 3.22 3.04 -9.00
CA LEU A 110 4.28 3.03 -10.00
C LEU A 110 3.89 2.24 -11.26
N ILE A 111 3.20 1.11 -11.12
CA ILE A 111 2.66 0.35 -12.25
C ILE A 111 1.64 1.20 -13.01
N HIS A 112 0.76 1.87 -12.31
CA HIS A 112 -0.24 2.73 -12.93
C HIS A 112 0.38 3.92 -13.68
N GLU A 113 1.49 4.46 -13.21
CA GLU A 113 2.22 5.51 -13.93
C GLU A 113 2.70 5.04 -15.32
N GLY A 114 3.03 3.76 -15.45
CA GLY A 114 3.43 3.15 -16.71
C GLY A 114 4.82 3.57 -17.23
N LYS A 115 5.66 4.10 -16.34
CA LYS A 115 6.99 4.62 -16.67
C LYS A 115 8.12 3.63 -16.45
N TYR A 116 7.89 2.58 -15.67
CA TYR A 116 8.90 1.66 -15.17
C TYR A 116 8.54 0.22 -15.51
N LEU A 117 9.54 -0.63 -15.68
CA LEU A 117 9.34 -2.06 -15.79
C LEU A 117 8.95 -2.68 -14.45
N ILE A 118 8.13 -3.72 -14.47
CA ILE A 118 7.71 -4.43 -13.25
C ILE A 118 8.91 -4.89 -12.40
N GLY A 119 9.99 -5.37 -13.06
CA GLY A 119 11.22 -5.76 -12.36
C GLY A 119 11.89 -4.60 -11.63
N ASP A 120 11.91 -3.42 -12.23
CA ASP A 120 12.48 -2.22 -11.61
C ASP A 120 11.61 -1.74 -10.44
N ILE A 121 10.30 -1.77 -10.60
CA ILE A 121 9.34 -1.40 -9.54
C ILE A 121 9.55 -2.25 -8.28
N CYS A 122 9.81 -3.55 -8.46
CA CYS A 122 10.12 -4.46 -7.35
C CYS A 122 11.25 -3.91 -6.46
N PHE A 123 12.37 -3.51 -7.09
CA PHE A 123 13.51 -2.93 -6.36
C PHE A 123 13.23 -1.52 -5.83
N MET A 124 12.49 -0.70 -6.56
CA MET A 124 12.11 0.66 -6.14
C MET A 124 11.26 0.67 -4.87
N VAL A 125 10.50 -0.39 -4.62
CA VAL A 125 9.71 -0.53 -3.39
C VAL A 125 10.41 -1.38 -2.32
N GLY A 126 11.70 -1.66 -2.49
CA GLY A 126 12.53 -2.34 -1.48
C GLY A 126 12.31 -3.84 -1.36
N ILE A 127 11.87 -4.50 -2.43
CA ILE A 127 11.73 -5.96 -2.48
C ILE A 127 12.78 -6.53 -3.43
N ASN A 128 13.71 -7.34 -2.89
CA ASN A 128 14.88 -7.82 -3.63
C ASN A 128 14.61 -8.94 -4.64
N SER A 129 13.45 -9.56 -4.58
CA SER A 129 13.14 -10.73 -5.39
C SER A 129 11.88 -10.49 -6.20
N PRO A 130 11.99 -10.44 -7.55
CA PRO A 130 10.82 -10.29 -8.43
C PRO A 130 9.80 -11.42 -8.26
N SER A 131 10.23 -12.65 -8.05
CA SER A 131 9.30 -13.76 -7.84
C SER A 131 8.59 -13.68 -6.49
N TYR A 132 9.26 -13.25 -5.44
CA TYR A 132 8.64 -12.97 -4.14
C TYR A 132 7.66 -11.79 -4.22
N PHE A 133 8.05 -10.72 -4.89
CA PHE A 133 7.18 -9.58 -5.17
C PHE A 133 5.89 -10.00 -5.88
N SER A 134 5.99 -10.79 -6.94
CA SER A 134 4.84 -11.29 -7.69
C SER A 134 3.89 -12.13 -6.81
N LYS A 135 4.45 -12.98 -5.94
CA LYS A 135 3.65 -13.77 -4.99
C LYS A 135 2.94 -12.91 -3.97
N LEU A 136 3.61 -11.91 -3.41
CA LEU A 136 3.01 -10.98 -2.45
C LEU A 136 1.90 -10.16 -3.12
N PHE A 137 2.16 -9.66 -4.32
CA PHE A 137 1.21 -8.87 -5.10
C PHE A 137 -0.05 -9.69 -5.42
N LEU A 138 0.13 -10.92 -5.91
CA LEU A 138 -0.96 -11.85 -6.20
C LEU A 138 -1.79 -12.15 -4.94
N LYS A 139 -1.12 -12.40 -3.82
CA LYS A 139 -1.79 -12.66 -2.54
C LYS A 139 -2.61 -11.45 -2.07
N GLN A 140 -2.08 -10.25 -2.23
CA GLN A 140 -2.73 -9.02 -1.77
C GLN A 140 -3.86 -8.57 -2.69
N PHE A 141 -3.67 -8.62 -3.99
CA PHE A 141 -4.57 -8.02 -4.99
C PHE A 141 -5.33 -9.03 -5.84
N GLY A 142 -5.06 -10.33 -5.72
CA GLY A 142 -5.74 -11.38 -6.47
C GLY A 142 -5.31 -11.51 -7.93
N MET A 143 -4.29 -10.76 -8.36
CA MET A 143 -3.74 -10.83 -9.72
C MET A 143 -2.23 -10.55 -9.71
N THR A 144 -1.53 -10.95 -10.76
CA THR A 144 -0.10 -10.67 -10.88
C THR A 144 0.15 -9.20 -11.20
N PRO A 145 1.36 -8.67 -10.91
CA PRO A 145 1.73 -7.30 -11.31
C PRO A 145 1.57 -7.06 -12.80
N LYS A 146 1.91 -8.05 -13.62
CA LYS A 146 1.80 -7.98 -15.08
C LYS A 146 0.35 -7.92 -15.56
N ASP A 147 -0.54 -8.68 -14.96
CA ASP A 147 -1.96 -8.64 -15.28
C ASP A 147 -2.56 -7.29 -14.87
N PHE A 148 -2.16 -6.77 -13.71
CA PHE A 148 -2.56 -5.44 -13.25
C PHE A 148 -2.08 -4.33 -14.20
N GLU A 149 -0.84 -4.42 -14.68
CA GLU A 149 -0.27 -3.48 -15.67
C GLU A 149 -1.10 -3.45 -16.95
N LYS A 150 -1.40 -4.62 -17.51
CA LYS A 150 -2.23 -4.75 -18.74
C LYS A 150 -3.60 -4.12 -18.58
N GLN A 151 -4.25 -4.33 -17.44
CA GLN A 151 -5.55 -3.76 -17.17
C GLN A 151 -5.49 -2.25 -16.97
N SER A 152 -4.49 -1.77 -16.26
CA SER A 152 -4.26 -0.34 -16.06
C SER A 152 -4.05 0.39 -17.40
N GLN A 153 -3.35 -0.22 -18.34
CA GLN A 153 -3.18 0.33 -19.69
C GLN A 153 -4.48 0.32 -20.48
N ALA A 154 -5.22 -0.79 -20.48
CA ALA A 154 -6.51 -0.90 -21.18
C ALA A 154 -7.55 0.11 -20.65
N ASP A 155 -7.55 0.38 -19.36
CA ASP A 155 -8.45 1.37 -18.76
C ASP A 155 -8.07 2.81 -19.15
N LYS A 156 -6.78 3.12 -19.29
CA LYS A 156 -6.32 4.42 -19.80
C LYS A 156 -6.75 4.66 -21.25
N GLU A 157 -6.56 3.66 -22.11
CA GLU A 157 -6.97 3.75 -23.52
C GLU A 157 -8.48 3.99 -23.69
N LYS A 158 -9.31 3.43 -22.82
CA LYS A 158 -10.77 3.66 -22.83
C LYS A 158 -11.16 5.07 -22.40
N ILE A 159 -10.40 5.69 -21.52
CA ILE A 159 -10.66 7.05 -21.02
C ILE A 159 -10.22 8.09 -22.08
N ASP A 160 -9.16 7.80 -22.83
CA ASP A 160 -8.62 8.68 -23.87
C ASP A 160 -9.33 8.55 -25.22
N MET A 161 -10.29 7.62 -25.37
CA MET A 161 -11.11 7.54 -26.57
C MET A 161 -12.11 8.71 -26.61
N PRO A 162 -12.09 9.57 -27.64
CA PRO A 162 -13.12 10.57 -27.85
C PRO A 162 -14.46 9.88 -28.11
N SER A 163 -15.45 10.27 -27.35
CA SER A 163 -16.85 9.85 -27.53
C SER A 163 -17.42 10.34 -28.87
#